data_6fd25d2765893026eb0ecaa2d8308d44
#
_entry.id   6fd25d2765893026eb0ecaa2d8308d44
#
_cell.length_a   1.000
_cell.length_b   1.000
_cell.length_c   1.000
_cell.angle_alpha   90.00
_cell.angle_beta   90.00
_cell.angle_gamma   90.00
#
_symmetry.space_group_name_H-M   'P 1'
#
loop_
_entity.id
_entity.type
_entity.pdbx_description
1 polymer ?
#
loop_
_entity_poly.entity_id
_entity_poly.type
_entity_poly.pdbx_seq_one_letter_code
_entity_poly.pdbx_strand_id
1 'polypeptide(L)'
;IIDTVRDFILYLKLCNRTGKIIPRYENENWTFTELLYEAPYLKSYQDEEDEEDEEADCLEYIDNTDKIIYLYYQDDKCVGKVKLRKNWNRYAYIEDIAVCKDFRGQGIGSALINISIEWAKHKNLHGLMLETQDNNLIACKFYHNCGFKIGSVDTMLYANFENNFEKAVFWYLRF
;
A
#
# COMPACT_ATOMS: atom_id res chain seq x y z
N ILE A 1 -17.96 -11.77 -3.28
CA ILE A 1 -16.66 -11.10 -3.40
C ILE A 1 -16.83 -9.60 -3.19
N ILE A 2 -17.79 -8.94 -3.84
CA ILE A 2 -18.03 -7.49 -3.73
C ILE A 2 -18.43 -7.12 -2.29
N ASP A 3 -19.40 -7.79 -1.69
CA ASP A 3 -19.82 -7.56 -0.31
C ASP A 3 -18.65 -7.75 0.69
N THR A 4 -17.80 -8.73 0.44
CA THR A 4 -16.64 -9.03 1.29
C THR A 4 -15.56 -7.93 1.24
N VAL A 5 -15.34 -7.37 0.05
CA VAL A 5 -14.40 -6.26 -0.14
C VAL A 5 -14.96 -5.00 0.53
N ARG A 6 -16.26 -4.74 0.41
CA ARG A 6 -16.98 -3.62 1.01
C ARG A 6 -16.90 -3.63 2.53
N ASP A 7 -17.22 -4.77 3.17
CA ASP A 7 -17.12 -4.90 4.63
C ASP A 7 -15.68 -4.68 5.12
N PHE A 8 -14.68 -5.05 4.31
CA PHE A 8 -13.28 -4.86 4.63
C PHE A 8 -12.84 -3.39 4.55
N ILE A 9 -13.39 -2.60 3.63
CA ILE A 9 -13.04 -1.20 3.40
C ILE A 9 -13.46 -0.31 4.58
N LEU A 10 -14.65 -0.54 5.14
CA LEU A 10 -15.16 0.21 6.31
C LEU A 10 -14.22 0.17 7.53
N TYR A 11 -13.42 -0.91 7.67
CA TYR A 11 -12.46 -1.06 8.77
C TYR A 11 -11.15 -0.28 8.60
N LEU A 12 -10.85 0.24 7.40
CA LEU A 12 -9.51 0.75 7.04
C LEU A 12 -9.37 2.26 7.01
N LYS A 13 -10.46 3.01 7.19
CA LYS A 13 -10.47 4.48 7.07
C LYS A 13 -9.66 5.23 8.14
N LEU A 14 -9.15 4.56 9.18
CA LEU A 14 -8.36 5.17 10.25
C LEU A 14 -6.95 4.59 10.32
N CYS A 15 -5.96 5.40 10.02
CA CYS A 15 -4.54 5.03 10.12
C CYS A 15 -3.83 5.80 11.23
N ASN A 16 -3.19 5.07 12.15
CA ASN A 16 -2.40 5.68 13.21
C ASN A 16 -1.07 6.23 12.66
N ARG A 17 -0.83 7.52 12.87
CA ARG A 17 0.41 8.22 12.50
C ARG A 17 1.27 8.40 13.75
N THR A 18 2.27 7.54 13.90
CA THR A 18 3.19 7.51 15.05
C THR A 18 4.51 8.23 14.80
N GLY A 19 4.77 8.59 13.56
CA GLY A 19 6.01 9.22 13.12
C GLY A 19 6.11 9.23 11.61
N LYS A 20 7.28 9.64 11.12
CA LYS A 20 7.59 9.66 9.69
C LYS A 20 9.00 9.17 9.41
N ILE A 21 9.27 8.81 8.16
CA ILE A 21 10.63 8.66 7.66
C ILE A 21 11.14 10.00 7.12
N ILE A 22 12.46 10.19 7.22
CA ILE A 22 13.18 11.31 6.60
C ILE A 22 14.11 10.70 5.57
N PRO A 23 13.69 10.62 4.29
CA PRO A 23 14.51 10.05 3.24
C PRO A 23 15.68 10.96 2.90
N ARG A 24 16.84 10.35 2.58
CA ARG A 24 18.05 11.04 2.11
C ARG A 24 18.63 10.30 0.92
N TYR A 25 19.06 11.05 -0.08
CA TYR A 25 19.73 10.51 -1.26
C TYR A 25 21.20 10.91 -1.26
N GLU A 26 22.08 9.95 -1.05
CA GLU A 26 23.53 10.16 -1.02
C GLU A 26 24.24 8.99 -1.70
N ASN A 27 25.30 9.28 -2.46
CA ASN A 27 26.10 8.26 -3.16
C ASN A 27 25.24 7.30 -4.00
N GLU A 28 24.30 7.85 -4.77
CA GLU A 28 23.38 7.09 -5.64
C GLU A 28 22.48 6.11 -4.88
N ASN A 29 22.29 6.30 -3.59
CA ASN A 29 21.47 5.42 -2.76
C ASN A 29 20.52 6.20 -1.86
N TRP A 30 19.30 5.69 -1.71
CA TRP A 30 18.32 6.19 -0.76
C TRP A 30 18.48 5.49 0.59
N THR A 31 18.56 6.29 1.64
CA THR A 31 18.47 5.87 3.03
C THR A 31 17.36 6.67 3.72
N PHE A 32 17.00 6.30 4.94
CA PHE A 32 16.10 7.11 5.75
C PHE A 32 16.41 6.98 7.23
N THR A 33 16.04 8.00 7.99
CA THR A 33 15.97 7.98 9.45
C THR A 33 14.52 8.07 9.89
N GLU A 34 14.21 7.57 11.09
CA GLU A 34 12.87 7.63 11.68
C GLU A 34 12.74 8.87 12.55
N LEU A 35 11.63 9.58 12.45
CA LEU A 35 11.23 10.65 13.35
C LEU A 35 9.91 10.27 14.00
N LEU A 36 9.92 10.02 15.30
CA LEU A 36 8.69 9.75 16.05
C LEU A 36 7.98 11.05 16.41
N TYR A 37 6.67 11.04 16.40
CA TYR A 37 5.86 12.17 16.85
C TYR A 37 5.69 12.12 18.37
N GLU A 38 5.83 13.26 19.04
CA GLU A 38 5.55 13.40 20.47
C GLU A 38 4.07 13.08 20.79
N ALA A 39 3.15 13.49 19.91
CA ALA A 39 1.73 13.18 19.97
C ALA A 39 1.29 12.44 18.69
N PRO A 40 1.19 11.12 18.73
CA PRO A 40 0.60 10.35 17.64
C PRO A 40 -0.85 10.75 17.37
N TYR A 41 -1.26 10.72 16.09
CA TYR A 41 -2.62 11.07 15.69
C TYR A 41 -3.24 10.03 14.76
N LEU A 42 -4.56 10.02 14.70
CA LEU A 42 -5.31 9.21 13.74
C LEU A 42 -5.56 10.06 12.49
N LYS A 43 -5.14 9.55 11.34
CA LYS A 43 -5.50 10.09 10.03
C LYS A 43 -6.72 9.34 9.52
N SER A 44 -7.80 10.07 9.22
CA SER A 44 -8.96 9.55 8.51
C SER A 44 -8.76 9.79 7.01
N TYR A 45 -8.99 8.79 6.21
CA TYR A 45 -9.17 8.90 4.78
C TYR A 45 -10.68 9.00 4.52
N GLN A 46 -11.25 10.14 4.90
CA GLN A 46 -12.61 10.50 4.50
C GLN A 46 -12.52 11.15 3.13
N ASP A 47 -12.26 10.38 2.11
CA ASP A 47 -12.65 10.81 0.78
C ASP A 47 -14.14 10.47 0.67
N GLU A 48 -14.92 11.45 0.24
CA GLU A 48 -16.34 11.33 -0.11
C GLU A 48 -16.51 10.50 -1.42
N GLU A 49 -15.69 9.45 -1.58
CA GLU A 49 -15.96 8.47 -2.61
C GLU A 49 -17.18 7.69 -2.14
N ASP A 50 -18.28 7.90 -2.83
CA ASP A 50 -19.54 7.20 -2.59
C ASP A 50 -19.27 5.69 -2.64
N GLU A 51 -19.99 4.91 -1.83
CA GLU A 51 -19.88 3.44 -1.80
C GLU A 51 -20.04 2.83 -3.21
N GLU A 52 -20.73 3.53 -4.12
CA GLU A 52 -20.91 3.18 -5.52
C GLU A 52 -19.61 3.24 -6.33
N ASP A 53 -18.70 4.20 -6.03
CA ASP A 53 -17.41 4.32 -6.73
C ASP A 53 -16.44 3.18 -6.34
N GLU A 54 -16.44 2.75 -5.09
CA GLU A 54 -15.63 1.61 -4.63
C GLU A 54 -16.08 0.28 -5.25
N GLU A 55 -17.39 0.09 -5.43
CA GLU A 55 -17.94 -1.10 -6.10
C GLU A 55 -17.59 -1.09 -7.59
N ALA A 56 -17.72 0.04 -8.26
CA ALA A 56 -17.33 0.23 -9.65
C ALA A 56 -15.83 -0.06 -9.85
N ASP A 57 -14.98 0.43 -8.93
CA ASP A 57 -13.54 0.18 -8.95
C ASP A 57 -13.19 -1.32 -8.80
N CYS A 58 -13.94 -2.07 -7.98
CA CYS A 58 -13.76 -3.52 -7.87
C CYS A 58 -14.19 -4.29 -9.13
N LEU A 59 -15.19 -3.80 -9.86
CA LEU A 59 -15.65 -4.45 -11.10
C LEU A 59 -14.58 -4.45 -12.19
N GLU A 60 -13.70 -3.42 -12.22
CA GLU A 60 -12.58 -3.36 -13.16
C GLU A 60 -11.55 -4.49 -13.01
N TYR A 61 -11.58 -5.21 -11.88
CA TYR A 61 -10.66 -6.33 -11.61
C TYR A 61 -11.24 -7.68 -12.02
N ILE A 62 -12.56 -7.76 -12.32
CA ILE A 62 -13.21 -9.00 -12.74
C ILE A 62 -12.81 -9.30 -14.19
N ASP A 63 -12.33 -10.53 -14.42
CA ASP A 63 -11.90 -11.02 -15.73
C ASP A 63 -10.82 -10.12 -16.42
N ASN A 64 -10.09 -9.33 -15.61
CA ASN A 64 -9.05 -8.47 -16.11
C ASN A 64 -7.69 -9.18 -16.12
N THR A 65 -7.00 -9.16 -17.25
CA THR A 65 -5.70 -9.82 -17.39
C THR A 65 -4.57 -9.04 -16.75
N ASP A 66 -4.70 -7.72 -16.57
CA ASP A 66 -3.66 -6.81 -16.11
C ASP A 66 -3.92 -6.24 -14.70
N LYS A 67 -5.06 -6.65 -14.07
CA LYS A 67 -5.44 -6.27 -12.71
C LYS A 67 -5.87 -7.50 -11.92
N ILE A 68 -5.69 -7.51 -10.60
CA ILE A 68 -6.14 -8.59 -9.72
C ILE A 68 -6.30 -8.09 -8.28
N ILE A 69 -7.29 -8.65 -7.57
CA ILE A 69 -7.44 -8.51 -6.13
C ILE A 69 -7.24 -9.88 -5.50
N TYR A 70 -6.34 -9.98 -4.53
CA TYR A 70 -6.23 -11.14 -3.65
C TYR A 70 -6.81 -10.81 -2.28
N LEU A 71 -7.62 -11.73 -1.76
CA LEU A 71 -8.22 -11.66 -0.43
C LEU A 71 -7.61 -12.75 0.45
N TYR A 72 -7.29 -12.40 1.68
CA TYR A 72 -6.78 -13.33 2.69
C TYR A 72 -7.88 -13.63 3.70
N TYR A 73 -8.23 -14.91 3.82
CA TYR A 73 -9.26 -15.38 4.75
C TYR A 73 -8.64 -16.11 5.93
N GLN A 74 -9.20 -15.91 7.11
CA GLN A 74 -8.94 -16.68 8.32
C GLN A 74 -10.29 -16.95 8.99
N ASP A 75 -10.60 -18.23 9.27
CA ASP A 75 -11.87 -18.67 9.85
C ASP A 75 -13.10 -18.06 9.13
N ASP A 76 -13.15 -18.20 7.80
CA ASP A 76 -14.18 -17.66 6.90
C ASP A 76 -14.36 -16.14 6.90
N LYS A 77 -13.51 -15.42 7.64
CA LYS A 77 -13.46 -13.95 7.65
C LYS A 77 -12.38 -13.44 6.73
N CYS A 78 -12.71 -12.49 5.86
CA CYS A 78 -11.71 -11.73 5.10
C CYS A 78 -10.96 -10.79 6.06
N VAL A 79 -9.65 -10.98 6.21
CA VAL A 79 -8.82 -10.23 7.14
C VAL A 79 -7.65 -9.49 6.47
N GLY A 80 -7.51 -9.64 5.16
CA GLY A 80 -6.49 -8.94 4.39
C GLY A 80 -6.84 -8.88 2.90
N LYS A 81 -6.36 -7.85 2.21
CA LYS A 81 -6.47 -7.72 0.75
C LYS A 81 -5.22 -7.10 0.17
N VAL A 82 -4.99 -7.36 -1.12
CA VAL A 82 -4.05 -6.61 -1.95
C VAL A 82 -4.65 -6.41 -3.34
N LYS A 83 -4.61 -5.17 -3.84
CA LYS A 83 -5.01 -4.79 -5.19
C LYS A 83 -3.75 -4.55 -6.02
N LEU A 84 -3.67 -5.18 -7.17
CA LEU A 84 -2.52 -5.12 -8.06
C LEU A 84 -2.94 -4.76 -9.47
N ARG A 85 -2.15 -3.96 -10.14
CA ARG A 85 -2.22 -3.78 -11.57
C ARG A 85 -0.85 -3.85 -12.23
N LYS A 86 -0.82 -4.26 -13.48
CA LYS A 86 0.37 -4.10 -14.32
C LYS A 86 0.59 -2.62 -14.62
N ASN A 87 1.80 -2.14 -14.38
CA ASN A 87 2.15 -0.76 -14.66
C ASN A 87 2.94 -0.65 -15.98
N TRP A 88 2.88 0.53 -16.62
CA TRP A 88 3.55 0.80 -17.90
C TRP A 88 5.07 0.57 -17.87
N ASN A 89 5.70 0.74 -16.69
CA ASN A 89 7.14 0.55 -16.46
C ASN A 89 7.54 -0.90 -16.15
N ARG A 90 6.63 -1.87 -16.40
CA ARG A 90 6.82 -3.31 -16.23
C ARG A 90 7.02 -3.76 -14.78
N TYR A 91 6.51 -3.02 -13.81
CA TYR A 91 6.31 -3.47 -12.43
C TYR A 91 4.84 -3.84 -12.21
N ALA A 92 4.59 -4.72 -11.24
CA ALA A 92 3.27 -4.80 -10.64
C ALA A 92 3.13 -3.65 -9.63
N TYR A 93 2.14 -2.80 -9.83
CA TYR A 93 1.83 -1.72 -8.92
C TYR A 93 0.86 -2.21 -7.86
N ILE A 94 1.26 -2.12 -6.59
CA ILE A 94 0.37 -2.35 -5.46
C ILE A 94 -0.41 -1.06 -5.25
N GLU A 95 -1.69 -1.06 -5.63
CA GLU A 95 -2.58 0.09 -5.49
C GLU A 95 -3.08 0.21 -4.06
N ASP A 96 -3.39 -0.95 -3.44
CA ASP A 96 -3.78 -1.02 -2.05
C ASP A 96 -3.34 -2.34 -1.43
N ILE A 97 -2.90 -2.32 -0.19
CA ILE A 97 -2.64 -3.48 0.63
C ILE A 97 -3.04 -3.21 2.06
N ALA A 98 -3.87 -4.07 2.61
CA ALA A 98 -4.43 -3.84 3.92
C ALA A 98 -4.62 -5.13 4.71
N VAL A 99 -4.46 -5.02 6.04
CA VAL A 99 -4.72 -6.09 7.00
C VAL A 99 -5.53 -5.52 8.16
N CYS A 100 -6.62 -6.20 8.52
CA CYS A 100 -7.45 -5.85 9.68
C CYS A 100 -6.58 -5.68 10.92
N LYS A 101 -6.88 -4.64 11.72
CA LYS A 101 -6.05 -4.23 12.87
C LYS A 101 -5.74 -5.40 13.82
N ASP A 102 -6.74 -6.19 14.16
CA ASP A 102 -6.64 -7.28 15.13
C ASP A 102 -5.85 -8.50 14.60
N PHE A 103 -5.59 -8.53 13.28
CA PHE A 103 -4.85 -9.60 12.60
C PHE A 103 -3.45 -9.15 12.15
N ARG A 104 -3.04 -7.93 12.49
CA ARG A 104 -1.69 -7.45 12.17
C ARG A 104 -0.63 -8.19 13.02
N GLY A 105 0.61 -8.19 12.53
CA GLY A 105 1.71 -8.85 13.21
C GLY A 105 1.73 -10.39 13.08
N GLN A 106 0.77 -10.99 12.38
CA GLN A 106 0.63 -12.44 12.19
C GLN A 106 1.17 -12.94 10.83
N GLY A 107 1.93 -12.11 10.10
CA GLY A 107 2.52 -12.49 8.82
C GLY A 107 1.62 -12.32 7.59
N ILE A 108 0.35 -11.92 7.75
CA ILE A 108 -0.62 -11.79 6.66
C ILE A 108 -0.15 -10.79 5.60
N GLY A 109 0.37 -9.62 6.01
CA GLY A 109 0.93 -8.64 5.07
C GLY A 109 2.07 -9.22 4.24
N SER A 110 2.96 -10.00 4.84
CA SER A 110 4.05 -10.68 4.12
C SER A 110 3.52 -11.75 3.16
N ALA A 111 2.45 -12.47 3.53
CA ALA A 111 1.80 -13.44 2.64
C ALA A 111 1.18 -12.72 1.42
N LEU A 112 0.56 -11.55 1.61
CA LEU A 112 0.03 -10.72 0.53
C LEU A 112 1.15 -10.19 -0.40
N ILE A 113 2.30 -9.80 0.15
CA ILE A 113 3.47 -9.44 -0.68
C ILE A 113 3.97 -10.65 -1.47
N ASN A 114 4.04 -11.84 -0.86
CA ASN A 114 4.52 -13.04 -1.55
C ASN A 114 3.60 -13.44 -2.72
N ILE A 115 2.28 -13.42 -2.54
CA ILE A 115 1.36 -13.72 -3.66
C ILE A 115 1.46 -12.65 -4.76
N SER A 116 1.73 -11.39 -4.40
CA SER A 116 1.98 -10.31 -5.36
C SER A 116 3.24 -10.55 -6.18
N ILE A 117 4.32 -11.07 -5.57
CA ILE A 117 5.56 -11.47 -6.25
C ILE A 117 5.26 -12.59 -7.26
N GLU A 118 4.51 -13.61 -6.85
CA GLU A 118 4.18 -14.75 -7.73
C GLU A 118 3.33 -14.29 -8.92
N TRP A 119 2.34 -13.42 -8.70
CA TRP A 119 1.56 -12.84 -9.78
C TRP A 119 2.44 -12.03 -10.75
N ALA A 120 3.32 -11.17 -10.23
CA ALA A 120 4.20 -10.35 -11.04
C ALA A 120 5.15 -11.22 -11.90
N LYS A 121 5.71 -12.29 -11.33
CA LYS A 121 6.55 -13.25 -12.06
C LYS A 121 5.74 -13.96 -13.16
N HIS A 122 4.52 -14.42 -12.86
CA HIS A 122 3.66 -15.07 -13.84
C HIS A 122 3.31 -14.12 -15.00
N LYS A 123 3.22 -12.81 -14.74
CA LYS A 123 3.02 -11.76 -15.75
C LYS A 123 4.32 -11.29 -16.44
N ASN A 124 5.46 -11.92 -16.18
CA ASN A 124 6.78 -11.52 -16.70
C ASN A 124 7.13 -10.04 -16.38
N LEU A 125 6.75 -9.56 -15.18
CA LEU A 125 7.11 -8.26 -14.67
C LEU A 125 8.44 -8.32 -13.91
N HIS A 126 9.12 -7.19 -13.75
CA HIS A 126 10.47 -7.14 -13.17
C HIS A 126 10.51 -6.88 -11.68
N GLY A 127 9.36 -6.78 -11.02
CA GLY A 127 9.27 -6.51 -9.60
C GLY A 127 7.92 -5.94 -9.19
N LEU A 128 7.85 -5.52 -7.94
CA LEU A 128 6.72 -4.77 -7.38
C LEU A 128 7.10 -3.30 -7.20
N MET A 129 6.13 -2.42 -7.28
CA MET A 129 6.26 -1.03 -6.88
C MET A 129 4.99 -0.56 -6.17
N LEU A 130 5.14 0.45 -5.33
CA LEU A 130 4.03 1.12 -4.64
C LEU A 130 4.43 2.54 -4.25
N GLU A 131 3.44 3.31 -3.85
CA GLU A 131 3.59 4.62 -3.23
C GLU A 131 3.03 4.58 -1.81
N THR A 132 3.65 5.32 -0.89
CA THR A 132 3.09 5.61 0.43
C THR A 132 3.57 6.95 0.95
N GLN A 133 2.79 7.57 1.84
CA GLN A 133 3.16 8.83 2.48
C GLN A 133 4.33 8.63 3.45
N ASP A 134 5.24 9.61 3.53
CA ASP A 134 6.40 9.61 4.43
C ASP A 134 6.01 9.53 5.91
N ASN A 135 4.83 10.02 6.28
CA ASN A 135 4.29 9.99 7.64
C ASN A 135 3.53 8.68 7.99
N ASN A 136 3.49 7.71 7.07
CA ASN A 136 3.03 6.36 7.38
C ASN A 136 4.20 5.48 7.80
N LEU A 137 4.81 5.81 8.94
CA LEU A 137 6.02 5.13 9.44
C LEU A 137 5.85 3.60 9.51
N ILE A 138 4.67 3.13 9.93
CA ILE A 138 4.38 1.69 10.05
C ILE A 138 4.46 1.01 8.67
N ALA A 139 3.84 1.61 7.65
CA ALA A 139 3.88 1.08 6.29
C ALA A 139 5.29 1.16 5.69
N CYS A 140 5.99 2.29 5.87
CA CYS A 140 7.36 2.45 5.41
C CYS A 140 8.29 1.37 5.97
N LYS A 141 8.21 1.09 7.28
CA LYS A 141 8.97 0.02 7.93
C LYS A 141 8.58 -1.36 7.43
N PHE A 142 7.30 -1.60 7.22
CA PHE A 142 6.80 -2.86 6.69
C PHE A 142 7.40 -3.13 5.30
N TYR A 143 7.32 -2.18 4.37
CA TYR A 143 7.90 -2.36 3.03
C TYR A 143 9.41 -2.51 3.05
N HIS A 144 10.11 -1.71 3.85
CA HIS A 144 11.55 -1.87 4.02
C HIS A 144 11.92 -3.28 4.51
N ASN A 145 11.20 -3.81 5.52
CA ASN A 145 11.41 -5.15 6.05
C ASN A 145 11.04 -6.26 5.04
N CYS A 146 10.13 -6.00 4.11
CA CYS A 146 9.83 -6.89 2.98
C CYS A 146 10.89 -6.82 1.86
N GLY A 147 11.94 -6.01 2.01
CA GLY A 147 13.05 -5.88 1.06
C GLY A 147 12.86 -4.81 -0.01
N PHE A 148 11.81 -4.01 0.08
CA PHE A 148 11.64 -2.85 -0.83
C PHE A 148 12.71 -1.79 -0.53
N LYS A 149 13.12 -1.11 -1.59
CA LYS A 149 14.01 0.05 -1.55
C LYS A 149 13.29 1.29 -2.03
N ILE A 150 13.62 2.43 -1.48
CA ILE A 150 13.14 3.72 -2.00
C ILE A 150 13.77 3.94 -3.38
N GLY A 151 12.94 4.24 -4.37
CA GLY A 151 13.39 4.60 -5.71
C GLY A 151 13.29 6.09 -6.00
N SER A 152 12.30 6.76 -5.38
CA SER A 152 12.14 8.21 -5.47
C SER A 152 11.27 8.75 -4.34
N VAL A 153 11.38 10.07 -4.14
CA VAL A 153 10.51 10.83 -3.24
C VAL A 153 9.95 12.01 -4.02
N ASP A 154 8.63 12.12 -4.05
CA ASP A 154 7.94 13.22 -4.69
C ASP A 154 7.40 14.18 -3.62
N THR A 155 7.80 15.44 -3.70
CA THR A 155 7.40 16.50 -2.77
C THR A 155 6.23 17.32 -3.29
N MET A 156 5.78 17.04 -4.51
CA MET A 156 4.74 17.81 -5.20
C MET A 156 3.44 17.02 -5.39
N LEU A 157 3.47 15.69 -5.24
CA LEU A 157 2.30 14.84 -5.49
C LEU A 157 1.08 15.27 -4.66
N TYR A 158 1.29 15.67 -3.41
CA TYR A 158 0.23 16.11 -2.50
C TYR A 158 0.12 17.63 -2.35
N ALA A 159 0.86 18.42 -3.16
CA ALA A 159 0.97 19.87 -2.98
C ALA A 159 -0.37 20.63 -3.08
N ASN A 160 -1.36 20.06 -3.76
CA ASN A 160 -2.68 20.67 -3.97
C ASN A 160 -3.77 20.12 -3.04
N PHE A 161 -3.41 19.27 -2.08
CA PHE A 161 -4.33 18.71 -1.10
C PHE A 161 -4.14 19.36 0.28
N GLU A 162 -5.09 19.17 1.20
CA GLU A 162 -4.98 19.68 2.57
C GLU A 162 -3.74 19.15 3.32
N ASN A 163 -3.29 17.93 2.96
CA ASN A 163 -2.10 17.27 3.49
C ASN A 163 -0.83 17.57 2.67
N ASN A 164 -0.70 18.77 2.12
CA ASN A 164 0.42 19.21 1.27
C ASN A 164 1.81 19.17 1.91
N PHE A 165 1.90 18.94 3.22
CA PHE A 165 3.14 18.73 3.97
C PHE A 165 3.66 17.28 3.88
N GLU A 166 2.84 16.34 3.41
CA GLU A 166 3.22 14.95 3.20
C GLU A 166 4.04 14.80 1.91
N LYS A 167 4.91 13.79 1.88
CA LYS A 167 5.70 13.44 0.70
C LYS A 167 5.35 12.04 0.25
N ALA A 168 5.23 11.85 -1.05
CA ALA A 168 5.08 10.53 -1.62
C ALA A 168 6.43 9.82 -1.71
N VAL A 169 6.50 8.61 -1.18
CA VAL A 169 7.70 7.76 -1.22
C VAL A 169 7.38 6.56 -2.10
N PHE A 170 8.11 6.43 -3.21
CA PHE A 170 7.96 5.30 -4.13
C PHE A 170 8.93 4.19 -3.78
N TRP A 171 8.38 3.02 -3.51
CA TRP A 171 9.10 1.83 -3.12
C TRP A 171 9.14 0.80 -4.24
N TYR A 172 10.28 0.11 -4.36
CA TYR A 172 10.51 -0.90 -5.39
C TYR A 172 11.12 -2.16 -4.79
N LEU A 173 10.57 -3.31 -5.18
CA LEU A 173 11.15 -4.62 -4.94
C LEU A 173 11.43 -5.26 -6.31
N ARG A 174 12.70 -5.47 -6.65
CA ARG A 174 13.14 -6.07 -7.93
C ARG A 174 13.52 -7.53 -7.71
N PHE A 175 13.22 -8.36 -8.68
CA PHE A 175 13.58 -9.78 -8.73
C PHE A 175 13.85 -10.26 -10.17
#